data_0ecdaf9ed7b052d267ba7d5cef7afe5f
#
_entry.id   0ecdaf9ed7b052d267ba7d5cef7afe5f
#
_cell.length_a   1.000
_cell.length_b   1.000
_cell.length_c   1.000
_cell.angle_alpha   90.00
_cell.angle_beta   90.00
_cell.angle_gamma   90.00
#
_symmetry.space_group_name_H-M   'P 1'
#
loop_
_entity.id
_entity.type
_entity.pdbx_description
1 polymer ?
#
loop_
_entity_poly.entity_id
_entity_poly.type
_entity_poly.pdbx_seq_one_letter_code
_entity_poly.pdbx_strand_id
1 'polypeptide(L)'
;MNKGKEKMELQYKLDQLLKRVEKPGRYIGGEINSARKDPNSVDANFAFAFPDIYEIGMSYLGLQILYHELNQCENIFCQRVFAPAVDMEKLMREEGVPLMTLEAKMPLREMDIVGFTLQYEMSFTTVLNMLDLAKIPVFAAERNENDPLIIAGGPCAFNPEPLTDFIDVFLIGDGEKLLPAFVEKYIDCKKKGMAKADCLRELSKLQGVYVPSLYDVKYNDDGTIKELCELYEGAPFPVTRAILPSIEETDFPVNPIIPMVEAVHDREVTETFRGCTRGCRFCQAGMIYRPVRERSKDRILQLAKTQLENTGHDELSLLSLSTSDYSCFEELATELIDYTKKENVSLSLPSLRIDKFSFDVLNKIQEYKKSGLTYAPEAGTQRLRDVINKGVTEKDIYESIEQALELGWKHIKLYFMIGLPTETYEDLDGIVEIAKNIKELNYKVNG
;
A
#
# COMPACT_ATOMS: atom_id res chain seq x y z
N MET A 1 -29.32 -7.75 27.79
CA MET A 1 -29.67 -6.34 28.11
C MET A 1 -28.49 -5.43 28.39
N ASN A 2 -27.29 -5.96 28.67
CA ASN A 2 -26.08 -5.15 29.00
C ASN A 2 -25.36 -4.60 27.78
N LYS A 3 -25.13 -5.43 26.75
CA LYS A 3 -24.35 -5.05 25.54
C LYS A 3 -24.89 -3.81 24.79
N GLY A 4 -26.22 -3.64 24.69
CA GLY A 4 -26.79 -2.47 24.05
C GLY A 4 -26.58 -1.16 24.81
N LYS A 5 -26.56 -1.20 26.15
CA LYS A 5 -26.24 -0.03 26.98
C LYS A 5 -24.76 0.32 26.90
N GLU A 6 -23.90 -0.67 26.93
CA GLU A 6 -22.44 -0.48 26.79
C GLU A 6 -22.09 0.13 25.43
N LYS A 7 -22.70 -0.34 24.34
CA LYS A 7 -22.51 0.22 23.01
C LYS A 7 -22.98 1.69 22.94
N MET A 8 -24.12 2.02 23.53
CA MET A 8 -24.62 3.41 23.57
C MET A 8 -23.72 4.32 24.41
N GLU A 9 -23.22 3.84 25.53
CA GLU A 9 -22.29 4.60 26.37
C GLU A 9 -20.96 4.86 25.64
N LEU A 10 -20.44 3.85 24.97
CA LEU A 10 -19.20 3.95 24.20
C LEU A 10 -19.37 4.95 23.04
N GLN A 11 -20.48 4.89 22.29
CA GLN A 11 -20.78 5.84 21.24
C GLN A 11 -20.89 7.27 21.79
N TYR A 12 -21.58 7.45 22.91
CA TYR A 12 -21.67 8.76 23.55
C TYR A 12 -20.29 9.32 23.94
N LYS A 13 -19.41 8.47 24.53
CA LYS A 13 -18.04 8.89 24.83
C LYS A 13 -17.29 9.31 23.57
N LEU A 14 -17.32 8.50 22.50
CA LEU A 14 -16.71 8.83 21.22
C LEU A 14 -17.19 10.20 20.72
N ASP A 15 -18.50 10.45 20.75
CA ASP A 15 -19.08 11.73 20.31
C ASP A 15 -18.57 12.93 21.13
N GLN A 16 -18.22 12.72 22.43
CA GLN A 16 -17.59 13.76 23.24
C GLN A 16 -16.10 13.96 22.86
N LEU A 17 -15.36 12.90 22.52
CA LEU A 17 -13.98 13.01 22.05
C LEU A 17 -13.91 13.78 20.73
N LEU A 18 -14.82 13.52 19.79
CA LEU A 18 -14.87 14.18 18.49
C LEU A 18 -14.97 15.73 18.59
N LYS A 19 -15.53 16.25 19.67
CA LYS A 19 -15.62 17.70 19.90
C LYS A 19 -14.30 18.32 20.40
N ARG A 20 -13.30 17.51 20.75
CA ARG A 20 -12.06 17.92 21.40
C ARG A 20 -10.84 17.69 20.50
N VAL A 21 -11.00 17.07 19.34
CA VAL A 21 -9.93 16.76 18.39
C VAL A 21 -9.87 17.80 17.28
N GLU A 22 -8.69 17.97 16.68
CA GLU A 22 -8.45 18.92 15.59
C GLU A 22 -9.25 18.61 14.34
N LYS A 23 -9.29 17.30 13.93
CA LYS A 23 -9.97 16.86 12.72
C LYS A 23 -10.95 15.70 13.01
N PRO A 24 -12.16 15.99 13.47
CA PRO A 24 -13.15 14.95 13.78
C PRO A 24 -13.53 14.09 12.56
N GLY A 25 -13.45 14.64 11.35
CA GLY A 25 -13.74 13.94 10.09
C GLY A 25 -12.94 12.65 9.88
N ARG A 26 -11.77 12.50 10.51
CA ARG A 26 -10.97 11.26 10.49
C ARG A 26 -11.67 10.07 11.13
N TYR A 27 -12.65 10.33 12.03
CA TYR A 27 -13.22 9.32 12.93
C TYR A 27 -14.73 9.16 12.79
N ILE A 28 -15.40 10.04 12.01
CA ILE A 28 -16.86 10.04 11.88
C ILE A 28 -17.34 8.85 11.06
N GLY A 29 -16.65 8.47 9.99
CA GLY A 29 -17.12 7.47 9.03
C GLY A 29 -18.32 7.96 8.21
N GLY A 30 -18.99 7.06 7.51
CA GLY A 30 -20.15 7.39 6.69
C GLY A 30 -19.82 8.06 5.36
N GLU A 31 -18.59 7.90 4.91
CA GLU A 31 -18.10 8.41 3.63
C GLU A 31 -18.93 7.87 2.46
N ILE A 32 -18.99 8.65 1.39
CA ILE A 32 -19.62 8.22 0.14
C ILE A 32 -18.91 6.96 -0.36
N ASN A 33 -19.69 5.98 -0.82
CA ASN A 33 -19.25 4.67 -1.28
C ASN A 33 -18.66 3.74 -0.18
N SER A 34 -18.72 4.12 1.10
CA SER A 34 -18.39 3.18 2.19
C SER A 34 -19.45 2.09 2.31
N ALA A 35 -19.03 0.86 2.58
CA ALA A 35 -19.94 -0.29 2.74
C ALA A 35 -20.86 -0.13 3.95
N ARG A 36 -22.08 -0.58 3.81
CA ARG A 36 -23.10 -0.56 4.87
C ARG A 36 -23.74 -1.94 4.98
N LYS A 37 -23.31 -2.70 5.99
CA LYS A 37 -23.88 -4.01 6.33
C LYS A 37 -24.21 -4.05 7.82
N ASP A 38 -25.14 -4.91 8.22
CA ASP A 38 -25.36 -5.18 9.65
C ASP A 38 -24.28 -6.16 10.14
N PRO A 39 -23.43 -5.78 11.12
CA PRO A 39 -22.41 -6.67 11.67
C PRO A 39 -22.95 -8.00 12.21
N ASN A 40 -24.25 -8.05 12.59
CA ASN A 40 -24.87 -9.26 13.11
C ASN A 40 -25.43 -10.18 12.02
N SER A 41 -25.49 -9.71 10.76
CA SER A 41 -26.01 -10.47 9.63
C SER A 41 -24.96 -11.17 8.78
N VAL A 42 -23.66 -10.97 9.11
CA VAL A 42 -22.54 -11.55 8.39
C VAL A 42 -21.88 -12.67 9.18
N ASP A 43 -21.18 -13.55 8.49
CA ASP A 43 -20.43 -14.66 9.09
C ASP A 43 -19.08 -14.21 9.69
N ALA A 44 -18.48 -13.15 9.11
CA ALA A 44 -17.25 -12.55 9.61
C ALA A 44 -17.26 -11.01 9.52
N ASN A 45 -16.86 -10.38 10.63
CA ASN A 45 -16.51 -8.97 10.70
C ASN A 45 -14.99 -8.83 10.59
N PHE A 46 -14.53 -8.19 9.53
CA PHE A 46 -13.13 -7.96 9.24
C PHE A 46 -12.76 -6.49 9.42
N ALA A 47 -11.76 -6.18 10.26
CA ALA A 47 -11.19 -4.85 10.34
C ALA A 47 -9.97 -4.73 9.45
N PHE A 48 -10.02 -3.91 8.39
CA PHE A 48 -8.86 -3.56 7.60
C PHE A 48 -8.13 -2.40 8.28
N ALA A 49 -7.02 -2.72 8.94
CA ALA A 49 -6.25 -1.80 9.76
C ALA A 49 -5.07 -1.22 8.97
N PHE A 50 -5.04 0.09 8.84
CA PHE A 50 -3.94 0.81 8.24
C PHE A 50 -3.13 1.49 9.36
N PRO A 51 -1.84 1.12 9.57
CA PRO A 51 -1.05 1.60 10.70
C PRO A 51 -0.43 2.99 10.44
N ASP A 52 -1.26 3.93 10.03
CA ASP A 52 -0.98 5.35 9.89
C ASP A 52 -2.29 6.15 9.96
N ILE A 53 -2.20 7.48 9.93
CA ILE A 53 -3.37 8.36 10.01
C ILE A 53 -4.28 8.22 8.79
N TYR A 54 -5.53 8.65 8.96
CA TYR A 54 -6.61 8.57 7.97
C TYR A 54 -6.20 9.11 6.58
N GLU A 55 -5.58 10.30 6.50
CA GLU A 55 -5.22 10.96 5.25
C GLU A 55 -4.20 10.16 4.42
N ILE A 56 -3.28 9.44 5.09
CA ILE A 56 -2.31 8.56 4.43
C ILE A 56 -2.99 7.28 3.98
N GLY A 57 -3.77 6.65 4.88
CA GLY A 57 -4.43 5.39 4.56
C GLY A 57 -5.48 5.51 3.46
N MET A 58 -6.25 6.61 3.43
CA MET A 58 -7.23 6.84 2.37
C MET A 58 -6.61 7.15 1.00
N SER A 59 -5.35 7.56 0.99
CA SER A 59 -4.57 7.76 -0.25
C SER A 59 -4.02 6.44 -0.82
N TYR A 60 -4.22 5.31 -0.14
CA TYR A 60 -3.61 4.03 -0.52
C TYR A 60 -4.57 3.16 -1.34
N LEU A 61 -4.28 2.99 -2.63
CA LEU A 61 -5.12 2.23 -3.57
C LEU A 61 -5.30 0.77 -3.14
N GLY A 62 -4.28 0.12 -2.58
CA GLY A 62 -4.39 -1.28 -2.13
C GLY A 62 -5.44 -1.48 -1.04
N LEU A 63 -5.68 -0.48 -0.17
CA LEU A 63 -6.78 -0.50 0.79
C LEU A 63 -8.13 -0.47 0.06
N GLN A 64 -8.29 0.41 -0.92
CA GLN A 64 -9.53 0.54 -1.71
C GLN A 64 -9.87 -0.77 -2.44
N ILE A 65 -8.86 -1.40 -3.07
CA ILE A 65 -9.03 -2.67 -3.79
C ILE A 65 -9.47 -3.79 -2.83
N LEU A 66 -8.72 -4.03 -1.76
CA LEU A 66 -9.00 -5.15 -0.86
C LEU A 66 -10.26 -4.95 -0.01
N TYR A 67 -10.57 -3.70 0.34
CA TYR A 67 -11.84 -3.35 0.97
C TYR A 67 -13.02 -3.64 0.05
N HIS A 68 -12.90 -3.26 -1.23
CA HIS A 68 -13.91 -3.54 -2.25
C HIS A 68 -14.10 -5.05 -2.42
N GLU A 69 -13.03 -5.81 -2.66
CA GLU A 69 -13.07 -7.28 -2.85
C GLU A 69 -13.76 -8.00 -1.68
N LEU A 70 -13.42 -7.66 -0.43
CA LEU A 70 -14.07 -8.28 0.73
C LEU A 70 -15.55 -7.89 0.87
N ASN A 71 -15.91 -6.65 0.53
CA ASN A 71 -17.30 -6.21 0.66
C ASN A 71 -18.21 -6.68 -0.47
N GLN A 72 -17.67 -7.20 -1.59
CA GLN A 72 -18.45 -7.94 -2.59
C GLN A 72 -18.95 -9.28 -2.04
N CYS A 73 -18.30 -9.87 -1.04
CA CYS A 73 -18.78 -11.06 -0.37
C CYS A 73 -19.95 -10.72 0.57
N GLU A 74 -21.14 -11.30 0.37
CA GLU A 74 -22.33 -10.96 1.17
C GLU A 74 -22.19 -11.30 2.65
N ASN A 75 -21.45 -12.37 2.95
CA ASN A 75 -21.25 -12.93 4.29
C ASN A 75 -20.05 -12.32 5.05
N ILE A 76 -19.36 -11.33 4.46
CA ILE A 76 -18.22 -10.64 5.07
C ILE A 76 -18.53 -9.15 5.16
N PHE A 77 -18.27 -8.53 6.31
CA PHE A 77 -18.28 -7.08 6.45
C PHE A 77 -16.87 -6.57 6.74
N CYS A 78 -16.23 -6.01 5.72
CA CYS A 78 -14.95 -5.34 5.85
C CYS A 78 -15.15 -3.89 6.28
N GLN A 79 -14.53 -3.50 7.39
CA GLN A 79 -14.59 -2.18 8.00
C GLN A 79 -13.18 -1.62 8.12
N ARG A 80 -13.01 -0.29 7.98
CA ARG A 80 -11.69 0.35 8.05
C ARG A 80 -11.38 0.85 9.46
N VAL A 81 -10.09 0.84 9.78
CA VAL A 81 -9.55 1.50 10.97
C VAL A 81 -8.16 2.06 10.68
N PHE A 82 -7.88 3.25 11.17
CA PHE A 82 -6.60 3.94 11.03
C PHE A 82 -6.00 4.21 12.40
N ALA A 83 -4.67 4.40 12.44
CA ALA A 83 -4.03 4.88 13.65
C ALA A 83 -4.59 6.27 14.00
N PRO A 84 -4.97 6.51 15.25
CA PRO A 84 -5.45 7.84 15.65
C PRO A 84 -4.30 8.85 15.65
N ALA A 85 -4.63 10.11 15.38
CA ALA A 85 -3.69 11.20 15.60
C ALA A 85 -3.43 11.40 17.11
N VAL A 86 -2.32 12.04 17.44
CA VAL A 86 -1.82 12.16 18.82
C VAL A 86 -2.86 12.76 19.79
N ASP A 87 -3.65 13.74 19.33
CA ASP A 87 -4.71 14.35 20.12
C ASP A 87 -5.84 13.37 20.45
N MET A 88 -6.29 12.59 19.48
CA MET A 88 -7.31 11.56 19.68
C MET A 88 -6.79 10.41 20.51
N GLU A 89 -5.57 9.92 20.26
CA GLU A 89 -4.96 8.85 21.04
C GLU A 89 -4.90 9.20 22.51
N LYS A 90 -4.43 10.41 22.82
CA LYS A 90 -4.38 10.92 24.20
C LYS A 90 -5.76 10.85 24.88
N LEU A 91 -6.79 11.36 24.20
CA LEU A 91 -8.15 11.36 24.71
C LEU A 91 -8.71 9.94 24.89
N MET A 92 -8.45 9.04 23.94
CA MET A 92 -8.86 7.64 24.03
C MET A 92 -8.26 6.97 25.28
N ARG A 93 -6.97 7.22 25.57
CA ARG A 93 -6.31 6.68 26.77
C ARG A 93 -6.87 7.27 28.06
N GLU A 94 -7.09 8.58 28.12
CA GLU A 94 -7.64 9.28 29.28
C GLU A 94 -9.08 8.83 29.63
N GLU A 95 -9.93 8.67 28.62
CA GLU A 95 -11.36 8.34 28.79
C GLU A 95 -11.65 6.81 28.72
N GLY A 96 -10.60 6.00 28.45
CA GLY A 96 -10.72 4.54 28.35
C GLY A 96 -11.52 4.07 27.13
N VAL A 97 -11.60 4.87 26.07
CA VAL A 97 -12.30 4.53 24.81
C VAL A 97 -11.37 3.67 23.95
N PRO A 98 -11.74 2.44 23.57
CA PRO A 98 -10.90 1.57 22.74
C PRO A 98 -10.90 2.04 21.28
N LEU A 99 -9.91 1.58 20.49
CA LEU A 99 -9.88 1.79 19.05
C LEU A 99 -11.03 1.05 18.37
N MET A 100 -11.74 1.76 17.47
CA MET A 100 -12.97 1.29 16.83
C MET A 100 -12.90 1.47 15.31
N THR A 101 -13.67 0.66 14.59
CA THR A 101 -13.85 0.77 13.14
C THR A 101 -14.62 2.03 12.73
N LEU A 102 -14.48 2.46 11.46
CA LEU A 102 -15.19 3.64 10.94
C LEU A 102 -16.63 3.36 10.57
N GLU A 103 -16.94 2.20 9.98
CA GLU A 103 -18.27 1.91 9.43
C GLU A 103 -19.31 1.68 10.54
N ALA A 104 -19.11 0.67 11.37
CA ALA A 104 -20.09 0.28 12.39
C ALA A 104 -19.74 0.71 13.83
N LYS A 105 -18.61 1.43 14.02
CA LYS A 105 -18.12 1.83 15.35
C LYS A 105 -17.96 0.64 16.29
N MET A 106 -17.44 -0.46 15.78
CA MET A 106 -17.16 -1.66 16.57
C MET A 106 -15.78 -1.56 17.20
N PRO A 107 -15.63 -1.87 18.49
CA PRO A 107 -14.31 -2.06 19.08
C PRO A 107 -13.53 -3.14 18.33
N LEU A 108 -12.24 -2.91 18.01
CA LEU A 108 -11.44 -3.89 17.26
C LEU A 108 -11.39 -5.26 17.96
N ARG A 109 -11.43 -5.28 19.28
CA ARG A 109 -11.44 -6.54 20.06
C ARG A 109 -12.70 -7.40 19.79
N GLU A 110 -13.78 -6.82 19.29
CA GLU A 110 -15.03 -7.53 18.96
C GLU A 110 -15.09 -8.01 17.50
N MET A 111 -14.05 -7.74 16.72
CA MET A 111 -13.94 -8.23 15.34
C MET A 111 -13.56 -9.71 15.32
N ASP A 112 -13.86 -10.40 14.23
CA ASP A 112 -13.38 -11.77 14.00
C ASP A 112 -11.91 -11.77 13.56
N ILE A 113 -11.55 -10.84 12.68
CA ILE A 113 -10.20 -10.69 12.13
C ILE A 113 -9.82 -9.21 12.11
N VAL A 114 -8.59 -8.91 12.50
CA VAL A 114 -7.96 -7.58 12.29
C VAL A 114 -6.77 -7.77 11.37
N GLY A 115 -6.87 -7.23 10.15
CA GLY A 115 -5.85 -7.36 9.12
C GLY A 115 -5.07 -6.05 8.92
N PHE A 116 -3.78 -6.06 9.23
CA PHE A 116 -2.88 -4.94 9.02
C PHE A 116 -2.25 -4.97 7.63
N THR A 117 -2.16 -3.81 6.97
CA THR A 117 -1.36 -3.66 5.75
C THR A 117 -0.02 -3.01 6.07
N LEU A 118 1.07 -3.75 5.90
CA LEU A 118 2.42 -3.33 6.25
C LEU A 118 3.12 -2.74 5.02
N GLN A 119 3.13 -1.40 4.89
CA GLN A 119 3.67 -0.72 3.73
C GLN A 119 5.17 -0.39 3.87
N TYR A 120 5.63 -0.14 5.09
CA TYR A 120 7.03 0.16 5.43
C TYR A 120 7.30 -0.15 6.91
N GLU A 121 8.55 -0.44 7.24
CA GLU A 121 8.95 -0.99 8.54
C GLU A 121 8.74 -0.02 9.70
N MET A 122 8.79 1.30 9.45
CA MET A 122 8.56 2.30 10.51
C MET A 122 7.14 2.26 11.07
N SER A 123 6.19 1.61 10.39
CA SER A 123 4.82 1.42 10.88
C SER A 123 4.69 0.29 11.92
N PHE A 124 5.71 -0.52 12.15
CA PHE A 124 5.62 -1.70 13.03
C PHE A 124 5.25 -1.33 14.47
N THR A 125 5.85 -0.26 15.02
CA THR A 125 5.50 0.22 16.36
C THR A 125 4.07 0.76 16.42
N THR A 126 3.56 1.32 15.34
CA THR A 126 2.17 1.78 15.25
C THR A 126 1.19 0.60 15.28
N VAL A 127 1.53 -0.54 14.67
CA VAL A 127 0.73 -1.78 14.78
C VAL A 127 0.57 -2.17 16.26
N LEU A 128 1.67 -2.21 17.01
CA LEU A 128 1.65 -2.56 18.44
C LEU A 128 0.82 -1.55 19.26
N ASN A 129 0.96 -0.26 18.96
CA ASN A 129 0.17 0.80 19.59
C ASN A 129 -1.33 0.66 19.29
N MET A 130 -1.71 0.30 18.07
CA MET A 130 -3.11 0.07 17.70
C MET A 130 -3.70 -1.15 18.41
N LEU A 131 -2.93 -2.23 18.60
CA LEU A 131 -3.36 -3.40 19.39
C LEU A 131 -3.59 -3.01 20.86
N ASP A 132 -2.67 -2.24 21.47
CA ASP A 132 -2.81 -1.76 22.84
C ASP A 132 -4.03 -0.85 23.01
N LEU A 133 -4.22 0.11 22.10
CA LEU A 133 -5.41 0.98 22.09
C LEU A 133 -6.72 0.21 21.90
N ALA A 134 -6.68 -0.88 21.14
CA ALA A 134 -7.82 -1.78 20.96
C ALA A 134 -8.08 -2.70 22.16
N LYS A 135 -7.20 -2.71 23.18
CA LYS A 135 -7.25 -3.64 24.31
C LYS A 135 -7.13 -5.11 23.88
N ILE A 136 -6.41 -5.37 22.81
CA ILE A 136 -6.06 -6.69 22.33
C ILE A 136 -4.67 -7.03 22.89
N PRO A 137 -4.44 -8.25 23.43
CA PRO A 137 -3.10 -8.64 23.87
C PRO A 137 -2.09 -8.48 22.74
N VAL A 138 -0.99 -7.77 23.01
CA VAL A 138 -0.01 -7.41 21.97
C VAL A 138 0.72 -8.66 21.46
N PHE A 139 1.14 -9.55 22.38
CA PHE A 139 1.79 -10.80 21.99
C PHE A 139 0.76 -11.84 21.49
N ALA A 140 1.08 -12.48 20.37
CA ALA A 140 0.24 -13.53 19.78
C ALA A 140 -0.01 -14.70 20.74
N ALA A 141 1.00 -15.06 21.54
CA ALA A 141 0.93 -16.14 22.53
C ALA A 141 -0.02 -15.84 23.71
N GLU A 142 -0.37 -14.59 23.96
CA GLU A 142 -1.28 -14.18 25.04
C GLU A 142 -2.74 -14.16 24.57
N ARG A 143 -3.00 -14.23 23.27
CA ARG A 143 -4.34 -14.20 22.69
C ARG A 143 -5.02 -15.56 22.75
N ASN A 144 -6.28 -15.57 23.15
CA ASN A 144 -7.11 -16.75 23.28
C ASN A 144 -8.26 -16.77 22.25
N GLU A 145 -9.14 -17.77 22.35
CA GLU A 145 -10.27 -17.99 21.42
C GLU A 145 -11.29 -16.82 21.35
N ASN A 146 -11.29 -15.92 22.34
CA ASN A 146 -12.19 -14.76 22.37
C ASN A 146 -11.57 -13.48 21.79
N ASP A 147 -10.28 -13.50 21.50
CA ASP A 147 -9.59 -12.39 20.88
C ASP A 147 -9.62 -12.54 19.34
N PRO A 148 -9.65 -11.45 18.57
CA PRO A 148 -9.64 -11.54 17.12
C PRO A 148 -8.36 -12.19 16.58
N LEU A 149 -8.45 -12.81 15.42
CA LEU A 149 -7.27 -13.26 14.69
C LEU A 149 -6.54 -12.04 14.11
N ILE A 150 -5.27 -11.87 14.44
CA ILE A 150 -4.46 -10.75 13.96
C ILE A 150 -3.65 -11.21 12.76
N ILE A 151 -3.91 -10.61 11.61
CA ILE A 151 -3.20 -10.95 10.38
C ILE A 151 -2.49 -9.73 9.79
N ALA A 152 -1.48 -9.95 8.98
CA ALA A 152 -0.77 -8.89 8.28
C ALA A 152 -0.45 -9.27 6.84
N GLY A 153 -0.48 -8.29 5.95
CA GLY A 153 -0.09 -8.41 4.54
C GLY A 153 0.64 -7.17 4.06
N GLY A 154 0.89 -7.08 2.76
CA GLY A 154 1.60 -5.96 2.14
C GLY A 154 3.10 -6.23 1.93
N PRO A 155 3.85 -5.24 1.40
CA PRO A 155 5.24 -5.47 1.00
C PRO A 155 6.17 -5.90 2.13
N CYS A 156 5.97 -5.41 3.36
CA CYS A 156 6.83 -5.81 4.48
C CYS A 156 6.52 -7.22 5.03
N ALA A 157 5.38 -7.83 4.65
CA ALA A 157 5.09 -9.23 5.00
C ALA A 157 6.05 -10.23 4.32
N PHE A 158 6.83 -9.81 3.32
CA PHE A 158 7.91 -10.62 2.74
C PHE A 158 9.12 -10.80 3.66
N ASN A 159 9.22 -9.97 4.70
CA ASN A 159 10.13 -10.18 5.84
C ASN A 159 9.32 -10.12 7.14
N PRO A 160 8.59 -11.20 7.49
CA PRO A 160 7.66 -11.20 8.61
C PRO A 160 8.33 -11.27 9.98
N GLU A 161 9.58 -11.75 10.05
CA GLU A 161 10.26 -12.12 11.29
C GLU A 161 10.26 -11.05 12.39
N PRO A 162 10.40 -9.74 12.10
CA PRO A 162 10.34 -8.72 13.16
C PRO A 162 8.99 -8.64 13.90
N LEU A 163 7.92 -9.20 13.31
CA LEU A 163 6.56 -9.14 13.87
C LEU A 163 5.96 -10.51 14.20
N THR A 164 6.71 -11.60 14.12
CA THR A 164 6.20 -12.98 14.36
C THR A 164 5.68 -13.21 15.76
N ASP A 165 6.20 -12.51 16.76
CA ASP A 165 5.70 -12.56 18.14
C ASP A 165 4.34 -11.86 18.32
N PHE A 166 3.94 -11.00 17.38
CA PHE A 166 2.78 -10.10 17.51
C PHE A 166 1.65 -10.42 16.54
N ILE A 167 1.93 -11.07 15.42
CA ILE A 167 0.98 -11.38 14.35
C ILE A 167 0.72 -12.89 14.30
N ASP A 168 -0.54 -13.29 14.25
CA ASP A 168 -0.90 -14.71 14.18
C ASP A 168 -0.65 -15.30 12.79
N VAL A 169 -0.87 -14.50 11.72
CA VAL A 169 -0.77 -14.96 10.32
C VAL A 169 -0.28 -13.86 9.40
N PHE A 170 0.64 -14.19 8.48
CA PHE A 170 1.03 -13.30 7.39
C PHE A 170 0.48 -13.81 6.05
N LEU A 171 -0.04 -12.89 5.25
CA LEU A 171 -0.49 -13.12 3.89
C LEU A 171 0.55 -12.54 2.93
N ILE A 172 1.23 -13.42 2.17
CA ILE A 172 2.37 -13.08 1.33
C ILE A 172 1.97 -13.20 -0.14
N GLY A 173 1.94 -12.09 -0.84
CA GLY A 173 1.62 -12.01 -2.27
C GLY A 173 0.46 -11.09 -2.61
N ASP A 174 -0.19 -11.36 -3.75
CA ASP A 174 -1.33 -10.59 -4.23
C ASP A 174 -2.59 -10.93 -3.40
N GLY A 175 -3.26 -9.89 -2.89
CA GLY A 175 -4.33 -10.04 -1.91
C GLY A 175 -5.72 -10.31 -2.48
N GLU A 176 -6.00 -9.97 -3.74
CA GLU A 176 -7.36 -9.95 -4.31
C GLU A 176 -8.06 -11.32 -4.27
N LYS A 177 -7.32 -12.40 -4.49
CA LYS A 177 -7.85 -13.77 -4.39
C LYS A 177 -7.51 -14.42 -3.05
N LEU A 178 -6.32 -14.11 -2.51
CA LEU A 178 -5.85 -14.71 -1.27
C LEU A 178 -6.70 -14.27 -0.07
N LEU A 179 -6.98 -12.98 0.07
CA LEU A 179 -7.66 -12.45 1.25
C LEU A 179 -9.11 -12.94 1.37
N PRO A 180 -9.96 -12.88 0.32
CA PRO A 180 -11.30 -13.49 0.37
C PRO A 180 -11.26 -15.00 0.67
N ALA A 181 -10.37 -15.75 0.00
CA ALA A 181 -10.24 -17.18 0.23
C ALA A 181 -9.79 -17.52 1.66
N PHE A 182 -8.93 -16.69 2.24
CA PHE A 182 -8.49 -16.80 3.64
C PHE A 182 -9.66 -16.59 4.61
N VAL A 183 -10.45 -15.52 4.42
CA VAL A 183 -11.59 -15.20 5.29
C VAL A 183 -12.67 -16.26 5.17
N GLU A 184 -12.98 -16.75 3.96
CA GLU A 184 -13.93 -17.86 3.76
C GLU A 184 -13.46 -19.13 4.46
N LYS A 185 -12.19 -19.49 4.36
CA LYS A 185 -11.61 -20.64 5.07
C LYS A 185 -11.69 -20.48 6.59
N TYR A 186 -11.46 -19.27 7.10
CA TYR A 186 -11.64 -18.95 8.51
C TYR A 186 -13.10 -19.12 8.95
N ILE A 187 -14.07 -18.62 8.16
CA ILE A 187 -15.50 -18.82 8.41
C ILE A 187 -15.85 -20.31 8.49
N ASP A 188 -15.32 -21.11 7.59
CA ASP A 188 -15.50 -22.58 7.60
C ASP A 188 -14.98 -23.22 8.89
N CYS A 189 -13.78 -22.82 9.35
CA CYS A 189 -13.21 -23.29 10.61
C CYS A 189 -14.07 -22.90 11.81
N LYS A 190 -14.54 -21.64 11.84
CA LYS A 190 -15.43 -21.12 12.88
C LYS A 190 -16.76 -21.86 12.93
N LYS A 191 -17.40 -22.10 11.77
CA LYS A 191 -18.67 -22.87 11.67
C LYS A 191 -18.51 -24.32 12.14
N LYS A 192 -17.33 -24.92 11.97
CA LYS A 192 -17.00 -26.27 12.45
C LYS A 192 -16.62 -26.29 13.93
N GLY A 193 -16.54 -25.16 14.60
CA GLY A 193 -16.14 -25.06 16.01
C GLY A 193 -14.70 -25.53 16.25
N MET A 194 -13.80 -25.31 15.29
CA MET A 194 -12.40 -25.71 15.39
C MET A 194 -11.67 -24.85 16.41
N ALA A 195 -10.79 -25.45 17.21
CA ALA A 195 -9.88 -24.72 18.07
C ALA A 195 -8.93 -23.82 17.26
N LYS A 196 -8.49 -22.69 17.83
CA LYS A 196 -7.61 -21.73 17.15
C LYS A 196 -6.38 -22.39 16.50
N ALA A 197 -5.72 -23.31 17.23
CA ALA A 197 -4.53 -24.01 16.72
C ALA A 197 -4.84 -24.86 15.48
N ASP A 198 -5.97 -25.55 15.45
CA ASP A 198 -6.37 -26.39 14.30
C ASP A 198 -6.84 -25.51 13.13
N CYS A 199 -7.53 -24.40 13.40
CA CYS A 199 -7.87 -23.40 12.40
C CYS A 199 -6.60 -22.83 11.74
N LEU A 200 -5.59 -22.46 12.51
CA LEU A 200 -4.31 -21.96 11.98
C LEU A 200 -3.61 -22.98 11.09
N ARG A 201 -3.63 -24.28 11.44
CA ARG A 201 -3.11 -25.37 10.60
C ARG A 201 -3.88 -25.48 9.28
N GLU A 202 -5.21 -25.36 9.31
CA GLU A 202 -6.02 -25.38 8.09
C GLU A 202 -5.78 -24.16 7.20
N LEU A 203 -5.62 -22.96 7.80
CA LEU A 203 -5.33 -21.72 7.09
C LEU A 203 -3.94 -21.75 6.43
N SER A 204 -2.94 -22.36 7.08
CA SER A 204 -1.57 -22.45 6.55
C SER A 204 -1.46 -23.25 5.24
N LYS A 205 -2.46 -24.09 4.92
CA LYS A 205 -2.51 -24.85 3.66
C LYS A 205 -2.78 -23.98 2.43
N LEU A 206 -3.24 -22.73 2.62
CA LEU A 206 -3.44 -21.80 1.52
C LEU A 206 -2.09 -21.26 1.05
N GLN A 207 -1.91 -21.19 -0.27
CA GLN A 207 -0.71 -20.60 -0.84
C GLN A 207 -0.59 -19.12 -0.42
N GLY A 208 0.59 -18.72 0.03
CA GLY A 208 0.86 -17.35 0.52
C GLY A 208 0.54 -17.13 1.99
N VAL A 209 0.12 -18.17 2.73
CA VAL A 209 -0.17 -18.05 4.15
C VAL A 209 1.01 -18.56 4.98
N TYR A 210 1.59 -17.68 5.79
CA TYR A 210 2.63 -18.00 6.77
C TYR A 210 2.07 -17.84 8.18
N VAL A 211 2.12 -18.90 8.97
CA VAL A 211 1.66 -18.96 10.36
C VAL A 211 2.87 -19.14 11.26
N PRO A 212 3.41 -18.11 11.92
CA PRO A 212 4.65 -18.18 12.68
C PRO A 212 4.69 -19.28 13.72
N SER A 213 3.59 -19.55 14.43
CA SER A 213 3.51 -20.57 15.47
C SER A 213 3.68 -22.03 14.98
N LEU A 214 3.74 -22.25 13.66
CA LEU A 214 4.00 -23.56 13.07
C LEU A 214 5.50 -23.80 12.75
N TYR A 215 6.36 -22.83 13.05
CA TYR A 215 7.79 -22.90 12.78
C TYR A 215 8.61 -22.49 14.00
N ASP A 216 9.85 -22.95 14.03
CA ASP A 216 10.84 -22.57 15.04
C ASP A 216 12.14 -22.15 14.36
N VAL A 217 12.78 -21.12 14.91
CA VAL A 217 14.05 -20.62 14.40
C VAL A 217 15.17 -21.04 15.34
N LYS A 218 16.06 -21.91 14.86
CA LYS A 218 17.25 -22.29 15.62
C LYS A 218 18.41 -21.37 15.31
N TYR A 219 19.12 -20.95 16.32
CA TYR A 219 20.26 -20.04 16.21
C TYR A 219 21.58 -20.77 16.47
N ASN A 220 22.64 -20.28 15.89
CA ASN A 220 24.02 -20.60 16.23
C ASN A 220 24.43 -19.85 17.51
N ASP A 221 25.56 -20.26 18.13
CA ASP A 221 26.08 -19.63 19.33
C ASP A 221 26.41 -18.13 19.16
N ASP A 222 26.66 -17.69 17.93
CA ASP A 222 26.91 -16.28 17.56
C ASP A 222 25.65 -15.47 17.28
N GLY A 223 24.46 -16.05 17.45
CA GLY A 223 23.16 -15.42 17.22
C GLY A 223 22.70 -15.38 15.76
N THR A 224 23.47 -15.97 14.84
CA THR A 224 23.02 -16.11 13.44
C THR A 224 21.99 -17.24 13.31
N ILE A 225 21.07 -17.11 12.35
CA ILE A 225 20.06 -18.15 12.08
C ILE A 225 20.81 -19.43 11.58
N LYS A 226 20.57 -20.53 12.26
CA LYS A 226 21.09 -21.86 11.89
C LYS A 226 20.15 -22.56 10.93
N GLU A 227 18.89 -22.63 11.30
CA GLU A 227 17.87 -23.33 10.53
C GLU A 227 16.47 -22.84 10.94
N LEU A 228 15.51 -22.87 10.00
CA LEU A 228 14.09 -22.75 10.24
C LEU A 228 13.46 -24.15 10.19
N CYS A 229 12.79 -24.53 11.25
CA CYS A 229 12.20 -25.87 11.41
C CYS A 229 10.68 -25.81 11.45
N GLU A 230 10.03 -26.76 10.83
CA GLU A 230 8.59 -26.99 10.98
C GLU A 230 8.32 -27.64 12.35
N LEU A 231 7.39 -27.05 13.12
CA LEU A 231 6.90 -27.63 14.39
C LEU A 231 5.68 -28.54 14.18
N TYR A 232 5.11 -28.53 12.98
CA TYR A 232 3.95 -29.32 12.60
C TYR A 232 4.20 -30.04 11.29
N GLU A 233 4.09 -31.37 11.30
CA GLU A 233 4.21 -32.18 10.08
C GLU A 233 3.09 -31.81 9.08
N GLY A 234 3.49 -31.28 7.92
CA GLY A 234 2.59 -30.77 6.88
C GLY A 234 2.42 -29.25 6.86
N ALA A 235 3.15 -28.49 7.70
CA ALA A 235 3.30 -27.06 7.51
C ALA A 235 4.00 -26.80 6.15
N PRO A 236 3.51 -25.85 5.31
CA PRO A 236 4.15 -25.57 4.03
C PRO A 236 5.56 -25.02 4.21
N PHE A 237 6.58 -25.69 3.65
CA PHE A 237 7.95 -25.20 3.67
C PHE A 237 8.70 -25.50 2.36
N PRO A 238 9.23 -24.48 1.65
CA PRO A 238 9.08 -23.06 1.91
C PRO A 238 7.64 -22.56 1.67
N VAL A 239 7.27 -21.47 2.36
CA VAL A 239 6.01 -20.78 2.07
C VAL A 239 6.13 -20.08 0.73
N THR A 240 5.27 -20.45 -0.21
CA THR A 240 5.25 -19.87 -1.55
C THR A 240 4.22 -18.75 -1.63
N ARG A 241 4.62 -17.55 -2.07
CA ARG A 241 3.72 -16.42 -2.19
C ARG A 241 2.55 -16.68 -3.14
N ALA A 242 1.41 -16.08 -2.86
CA ALA A 242 0.29 -16.05 -3.79
C ALA A 242 0.57 -15.07 -4.94
N ILE A 243 0.32 -15.49 -6.17
CA ILE A 243 0.50 -14.67 -7.38
C ILE A 243 -0.81 -14.68 -8.15
N LEU A 244 -1.31 -13.49 -8.45
CA LEU A 244 -2.41 -13.30 -9.37
C LEU A 244 -1.86 -13.37 -10.82
N PRO A 245 -2.26 -14.37 -11.63
CA PRO A 245 -1.66 -14.55 -12.94
C PRO A 245 -1.90 -13.41 -13.92
N SER A 246 -3.04 -12.74 -13.79
CA SER A 246 -3.45 -11.57 -14.57
C SER A 246 -4.18 -10.59 -13.68
N ILE A 247 -4.01 -9.30 -13.95
CA ILE A 247 -4.77 -8.22 -13.30
C ILE A 247 -5.87 -7.67 -14.22
N GLU A 248 -5.99 -8.17 -15.43
CA GLU A 248 -6.92 -7.67 -16.46
C GLU A 248 -8.38 -7.73 -16.01
N GLU A 249 -8.79 -8.87 -15.47
CA GLU A 249 -10.17 -9.15 -15.09
C GLU A 249 -10.42 -9.04 -13.59
N THR A 250 -9.48 -8.44 -12.82
CA THR A 250 -9.73 -8.22 -11.40
C THR A 250 -10.85 -7.21 -11.20
N ASP A 251 -11.66 -7.45 -10.19
CA ASP A 251 -12.67 -6.48 -9.77
C ASP A 251 -11.99 -5.25 -9.17
N PHE A 252 -11.94 -4.18 -9.95
CA PHE A 252 -11.27 -2.94 -9.57
C PHE A 252 -12.30 -1.91 -9.11
N PRO A 253 -12.11 -1.22 -7.98
CA PRO A 253 -13.09 -0.29 -7.44
C PRO A 253 -13.32 0.90 -8.40
N VAL A 254 -14.46 0.90 -9.09
CA VAL A 254 -14.88 2.03 -9.95
C VAL A 254 -15.69 3.07 -9.17
N ASN A 255 -16.05 2.76 -7.94
CA ASN A 255 -16.67 3.66 -6.96
C ASN A 255 -15.81 3.65 -5.69
N PRO A 256 -14.59 4.20 -5.72
CA PRO A 256 -13.74 4.25 -4.53
C PRO A 256 -14.39 5.09 -3.43
N ILE A 257 -13.99 4.86 -2.19
CA ILE A 257 -14.49 5.63 -1.06
C ILE A 257 -13.94 7.06 -1.16
N ILE A 258 -14.84 8.04 -1.12
CA ILE A 258 -14.46 9.45 -1.13
C ILE A 258 -14.15 9.90 0.30
N PRO A 259 -12.92 10.39 0.59
CA PRO A 259 -12.52 10.76 1.95
C PRO A 259 -13.37 11.89 2.55
N MET A 260 -13.63 11.82 3.86
CA MET A 260 -14.35 12.86 4.60
C MET A 260 -13.49 14.11 4.86
N VAL A 261 -12.17 13.98 4.86
CA VAL A 261 -11.18 15.04 4.95
C VAL A 261 -10.18 14.89 3.80
N GLU A 262 -9.59 15.99 3.36
CA GLU A 262 -8.61 16.01 2.28
C GLU A 262 -7.50 14.98 2.54
N ALA A 263 -7.37 14.02 1.63
CA ALA A 263 -6.34 12.99 1.67
C ALA A 263 -4.99 13.56 1.18
N VAL A 264 -3.87 12.87 1.48
CA VAL A 264 -2.53 13.30 1.00
C VAL A 264 -2.47 13.29 -0.53
N HIS A 265 -3.15 12.34 -1.16
CA HIS A 265 -3.33 12.26 -2.60
C HIS A 265 -4.82 12.30 -2.92
N ASP A 266 -5.36 13.51 -3.04
CA ASP A 266 -6.77 13.74 -3.37
C ASP A 266 -6.94 13.72 -4.89
N ARG A 267 -6.96 12.52 -5.45
CA ARG A 267 -7.01 12.25 -6.88
C ARG A 267 -7.45 10.83 -7.17
N GLU A 268 -7.95 10.62 -8.37
CA GLU A 268 -8.24 9.28 -8.85
C GLU A 268 -6.96 8.56 -9.28
N VAL A 269 -6.87 7.27 -8.94
CA VAL A 269 -5.68 6.45 -9.23
C VAL A 269 -6.06 5.19 -9.97
N THR A 270 -5.55 5.03 -11.19
CA THR A 270 -5.74 3.82 -12.01
C THR A 270 -4.42 3.05 -12.13
N GLU A 271 -4.43 1.78 -11.66
CA GLU A 271 -3.28 0.88 -11.79
C GLU A 271 -3.13 0.39 -13.23
N THR A 272 -1.95 0.61 -13.84
CA THR A 272 -1.67 0.20 -15.23
C THR A 272 -1.05 -1.18 -15.30
N PHE A 273 -0.05 -1.44 -14.47
CA PHE A 273 0.60 -2.74 -14.38
C PHE A 273 1.28 -2.93 -13.03
N ARG A 274 1.58 -4.16 -12.73
CA ARG A 274 2.24 -4.60 -11.50
C ARG A 274 3.53 -5.33 -11.81
N GLY A 275 4.57 -5.09 -11.00
CA GLY A 275 5.91 -5.65 -11.19
C GLY A 275 6.86 -4.71 -11.92
N CYS A 276 8.15 -5.12 -12.00
CA CYS A 276 9.21 -4.39 -12.69
C CYS A 276 10.27 -5.35 -13.17
N THR A 277 10.77 -5.16 -14.42
CA THR A 277 11.80 -5.99 -15.04
C THR A 277 13.24 -5.51 -14.81
N ARG A 278 13.42 -4.30 -14.23
CA ARG A 278 14.73 -3.61 -14.24
C ARG A 278 15.80 -4.25 -13.37
N GLY A 279 15.47 -4.82 -12.24
CA GLY A 279 16.41 -5.56 -11.41
C GLY A 279 17.43 -4.69 -10.68
N CYS A 280 17.09 -3.44 -10.32
CA CYS A 280 17.91 -2.61 -9.45
C CYS A 280 18.18 -3.36 -8.13
N ARG A 281 19.43 -3.49 -7.72
CA ARG A 281 19.84 -4.38 -6.60
C ARG A 281 19.33 -3.92 -5.23
N PHE A 282 19.05 -2.63 -5.06
CA PHE A 282 18.51 -2.06 -3.83
C PHE A 282 16.98 -2.15 -3.74
N CYS A 283 16.28 -2.50 -4.82
CA CYS A 283 14.85 -2.36 -4.93
C CYS A 283 14.12 -3.66 -4.57
N GLN A 284 13.51 -3.72 -3.38
CA GLN A 284 12.66 -4.85 -2.98
C GLN A 284 11.44 -5.00 -3.90
N ALA A 285 10.78 -3.89 -4.26
CA ALA A 285 9.59 -3.88 -5.12
C ALA A 285 9.85 -4.56 -6.48
N GLY A 286 11.05 -4.38 -7.06
CA GLY A 286 11.46 -5.07 -8.29
C GLY A 286 11.55 -6.60 -8.16
N MET A 287 11.54 -7.14 -6.95
CA MET A 287 11.60 -8.58 -6.68
C MET A 287 10.24 -9.13 -6.23
N ILE A 288 9.60 -8.49 -5.26
CA ILE A 288 8.37 -9.02 -4.64
C ILE A 288 7.14 -8.92 -5.52
N TYR A 289 7.11 -7.99 -6.50
CA TYR A 289 5.96 -7.80 -7.40
C TYR A 289 6.11 -8.49 -8.76
N ARG A 290 7.15 -9.30 -9.00
CA ARG A 290 7.28 -10.11 -10.21
C ARG A 290 6.25 -11.24 -10.23
N PRO A 291 5.82 -11.70 -11.44
CA PRO A 291 6.13 -11.20 -12.79
C PRO A 291 5.46 -9.86 -13.10
N VAL A 292 5.86 -9.23 -14.22
CA VAL A 292 5.14 -8.08 -14.75
C VAL A 292 3.80 -8.54 -15.30
N ARG A 293 2.73 -7.84 -14.95
CA ARG A 293 1.35 -8.08 -15.39
C ARG A 293 0.71 -6.76 -15.72
N GLU A 294 0.40 -6.56 -16.97
CA GLU A 294 -0.19 -5.33 -17.50
C GLU A 294 -1.71 -5.49 -17.67
N ARG A 295 -2.45 -4.40 -17.49
CA ARG A 295 -3.81 -4.27 -18.02
C ARG A 295 -3.74 -3.83 -19.47
N SER A 296 -4.72 -4.20 -20.27
CA SER A 296 -4.85 -3.68 -21.62
C SER A 296 -5.12 -2.17 -21.60
N LYS A 297 -4.68 -1.48 -22.63
CA LYS A 297 -4.93 -0.04 -22.80
C LYS A 297 -6.41 0.29 -22.69
N ASP A 298 -7.26 -0.49 -23.35
CA ASP A 298 -8.70 -0.27 -23.36
C ASP A 298 -9.31 -0.43 -21.95
N ARG A 299 -8.82 -1.40 -21.16
CA ARG A 299 -9.27 -1.59 -19.78
C ARG A 299 -8.85 -0.42 -18.90
N ILE A 300 -7.62 0.07 -19.01
CA ILE A 300 -7.14 1.24 -18.27
C ILE A 300 -7.99 2.48 -18.59
N LEU A 301 -8.25 2.74 -19.87
CA LEU A 301 -9.09 3.86 -20.33
C LEU A 301 -10.52 3.74 -19.79
N GLN A 302 -11.09 2.55 -19.84
CA GLN A 302 -12.44 2.29 -19.29
C GLN A 302 -12.48 2.58 -17.79
N LEU A 303 -11.54 2.01 -17.01
CA LEU A 303 -11.48 2.21 -15.56
C LEU A 303 -11.32 3.68 -15.21
N ALA A 304 -10.34 4.36 -15.81
CA ALA A 304 -10.05 5.77 -15.54
C ALA A 304 -11.27 6.68 -15.81
N LYS A 305 -11.96 6.48 -16.94
CA LYS A 305 -13.16 7.24 -17.27
C LYS A 305 -14.29 6.99 -16.27
N THR A 306 -14.58 5.71 -15.99
CA THR A 306 -15.66 5.34 -15.08
C THR A 306 -15.40 5.86 -13.66
N GLN A 307 -14.15 5.77 -13.18
CA GLN A 307 -13.77 6.30 -11.87
C GLN A 307 -13.97 7.82 -11.79
N LEU A 308 -13.51 8.58 -12.79
CA LEU A 308 -13.68 10.04 -12.83
C LEU A 308 -15.16 10.45 -12.87
N GLU A 309 -15.98 9.74 -13.67
CA GLU A 309 -17.42 9.99 -13.74
C GLU A 309 -18.12 9.73 -12.40
N ASN A 310 -17.67 8.71 -11.65
CA ASN A 310 -18.29 8.30 -10.39
C ASN A 310 -17.81 9.08 -9.16
N THR A 311 -16.64 9.72 -9.22
CA THR A 311 -16.03 10.42 -8.08
C THR A 311 -16.02 11.93 -8.23
N GLY A 312 -15.89 12.42 -9.45
CA GLY A 312 -15.76 13.85 -9.74
C GLY A 312 -14.41 14.45 -9.35
N HIS A 313 -13.37 13.62 -9.17
CA HIS A 313 -12.01 14.12 -8.97
C HIS A 313 -11.52 14.94 -10.17
N ASP A 314 -10.75 15.99 -9.92
CA ASP A 314 -10.17 16.87 -10.93
C ASP A 314 -8.71 16.51 -11.28
N GLU A 315 -8.19 15.41 -10.72
CA GLU A 315 -6.88 14.83 -11.05
C GLU A 315 -6.98 13.32 -11.23
N LEU A 316 -6.38 12.81 -12.31
CA LEU A 316 -6.16 11.38 -12.58
C LEU A 316 -4.67 11.07 -12.50
N SER A 317 -4.30 10.02 -11.80
CA SER A 317 -2.93 9.51 -11.74
C SER A 317 -2.85 8.06 -12.20
N LEU A 318 -1.87 7.73 -13.03
CA LEU A 318 -1.53 6.34 -13.31
C LEU A 318 -0.64 5.77 -12.21
N LEU A 319 -0.81 4.50 -11.87
CA LEU A 319 -0.01 3.81 -10.86
C LEU A 319 0.73 2.61 -11.44
N SER A 320 2.05 2.63 -11.30
CA SER A 320 2.95 1.51 -11.54
C SER A 320 4.31 1.77 -10.93
N LEU A 321 5.20 0.77 -10.94
CA LEU A 321 6.59 0.93 -10.50
C LEU A 321 7.47 1.65 -11.53
N SER A 322 7.03 1.74 -12.79
CA SER A 322 7.79 2.38 -13.88
C SER A 322 6.87 2.69 -15.05
N THR A 323 6.11 3.77 -14.97
CA THR A 323 5.00 4.08 -15.90
C THR A 323 5.43 4.11 -17.37
N SER A 324 6.63 4.63 -17.66
CA SER A 324 7.19 4.65 -19.03
C SER A 324 7.64 3.26 -19.57
N ASP A 325 7.61 2.21 -18.74
CA ASP A 325 7.88 0.83 -19.18
C ASP A 325 6.62 0.07 -19.61
N TYR A 326 5.43 0.67 -19.46
CA TYR A 326 4.18 0.09 -19.96
C TYR A 326 4.24 -0.10 -21.48
N SER A 327 3.84 -1.27 -21.97
CA SER A 327 4.03 -1.66 -23.37
C SER A 327 3.34 -0.73 -24.40
N CYS A 328 2.19 -0.13 -24.04
CA CYS A 328 1.42 0.81 -24.87
C CYS A 328 1.42 2.23 -24.28
N PHE A 329 2.53 2.66 -23.62
CA PHE A 329 2.57 3.91 -22.87
C PHE A 329 2.22 5.15 -23.70
N GLU A 330 2.81 5.29 -24.89
CA GLU A 330 2.62 6.49 -25.74
C GLU A 330 1.17 6.64 -26.22
N GLU A 331 0.56 5.54 -26.65
CA GLU A 331 -0.83 5.52 -27.08
C GLU A 331 -1.77 5.82 -25.91
N LEU A 332 -1.57 5.16 -24.76
CA LEU A 332 -2.35 5.38 -23.56
C LEU A 332 -2.26 6.82 -23.08
N ALA A 333 -1.04 7.35 -22.95
CA ALA A 333 -0.80 8.71 -22.50
C ALA A 333 -1.46 9.74 -23.43
N THR A 334 -1.37 9.53 -24.75
CA THR A 334 -2.01 10.41 -25.74
C THR A 334 -3.52 10.43 -25.58
N GLU A 335 -4.16 9.27 -25.52
CA GLU A 335 -5.62 9.18 -25.38
C GLU A 335 -6.12 9.73 -24.04
N LEU A 336 -5.37 9.50 -22.94
CA LEU A 336 -5.71 10.07 -21.63
C LEU A 336 -5.56 11.59 -21.60
N ILE A 337 -4.50 12.14 -22.21
CA ILE A 337 -4.30 13.59 -22.32
C ILE A 337 -5.48 14.24 -23.09
N ASP A 338 -5.88 13.66 -24.21
CA ASP A 338 -6.98 14.17 -25.02
C ASP A 338 -8.32 14.12 -24.25
N TYR A 339 -8.56 13.03 -23.52
CA TYR A 339 -9.74 12.89 -22.67
C TYR A 339 -9.74 13.87 -21.49
N THR A 340 -8.66 13.93 -20.73
CA THR A 340 -8.56 14.77 -19.52
C THR A 340 -8.59 16.27 -19.85
N LYS A 341 -8.02 16.68 -20.99
CA LYS A 341 -8.16 18.05 -21.52
C LYS A 341 -9.61 18.43 -21.77
N LYS A 342 -10.38 17.52 -22.39
CA LYS A 342 -11.79 17.75 -22.69
C LYS A 342 -12.64 17.89 -21.43
N GLU A 343 -12.36 17.07 -20.41
CA GLU A 343 -13.10 17.04 -19.15
C GLU A 343 -12.56 18.03 -18.09
N ASN A 344 -11.50 18.82 -18.41
CA ASN A 344 -10.81 19.71 -17.48
C ASN A 344 -10.21 19.01 -16.25
N VAL A 345 -9.78 17.75 -16.40
CA VAL A 345 -9.13 16.93 -15.38
C VAL A 345 -7.62 17.00 -15.56
N SER A 346 -6.85 17.13 -14.48
CA SER A 346 -5.39 17.05 -14.52
C SER A 346 -4.92 15.61 -14.69
N LEU A 347 -3.87 15.37 -15.50
CA LEU A 347 -3.22 14.07 -15.63
C LEU A 347 -1.85 14.07 -14.93
N SER A 348 -1.63 13.12 -14.03
CA SER A 348 -0.35 12.87 -13.36
C SER A 348 0.24 11.55 -13.84
N LEU A 349 1.49 11.59 -14.32
CA LEU A 349 2.24 10.43 -14.77
C LEU A 349 3.48 10.24 -13.88
N PRO A 350 3.35 9.59 -12.73
CA PRO A 350 4.47 9.36 -11.82
C PRO A 350 5.39 8.25 -12.34
N SER A 351 6.58 8.13 -11.72
CA SER A 351 7.54 7.05 -11.98
C SER A 351 8.03 6.98 -13.43
N LEU A 352 8.17 8.14 -14.07
CA LEU A 352 8.79 8.22 -15.40
C LEU A 352 10.30 7.99 -15.28
N ARG A 353 10.84 7.22 -16.23
CA ARG A 353 12.28 6.91 -16.27
C ARG A 353 13.02 7.82 -17.23
N ILE A 354 14.25 8.17 -16.86
CA ILE A 354 15.15 9.03 -17.66
C ILE A 354 15.46 8.43 -19.04
N ASP A 355 15.65 7.12 -19.11
CA ASP A 355 16.09 6.37 -20.31
C ASP A 355 14.99 6.03 -21.31
N LYS A 356 13.73 6.42 -21.02
CA LYS A 356 12.57 6.13 -21.88
C LYS A 356 11.61 7.31 -21.92
N PHE A 357 12.03 8.35 -22.59
CA PHE A 357 11.17 9.50 -22.83
C PHE A 357 10.71 9.56 -24.27
N SER A 358 9.41 9.60 -24.47
CA SER A 358 8.83 10.08 -25.73
C SER A 358 8.72 11.59 -25.65
N PHE A 359 9.47 12.27 -26.49
CA PHE A 359 9.46 13.72 -26.66
C PHE A 359 8.06 14.27 -26.92
N ASP A 360 7.28 13.54 -27.75
CA ASP A 360 5.92 13.94 -28.13
C ASP A 360 4.95 13.90 -26.94
N VAL A 361 5.05 12.89 -26.08
CA VAL A 361 4.22 12.78 -24.87
C VAL A 361 4.57 13.87 -23.86
N LEU A 362 5.88 14.17 -23.68
CA LEU A 362 6.32 15.26 -22.81
C LEU A 362 5.79 16.62 -23.28
N ASN A 363 5.88 16.89 -24.57
CA ASN A 363 5.41 18.13 -25.13
C ASN A 363 3.89 18.32 -24.89
N LYS A 364 3.11 17.26 -25.12
CA LYS A 364 1.66 17.28 -24.83
C LYS A 364 1.34 17.50 -23.36
N ILE A 365 2.09 16.87 -22.43
CA ILE A 365 1.91 17.05 -20.98
C ILE A 365 2.23 18.50 -20.59
N GLN A 366 3.32 19.06 -21.14
CA GLN A 366 3.74 20.42 -20.82
C GLN A 366 2.73 21.48 -21.28
N GLU A 367 2.11 21.30 -22.44
CA GLU A 367 1.06 22.19 -22.94
C GLU A 367 -0.13 22.26 -21.97
N TYR A 368 -0.37 21.19 -21.21
CA TYR A 368 -1.54 21.09 -20.33
C TYR A 368 -1.26 21.53 -18.88
N LYS A 369 -0.18 21.03 -18.26
CA LYS A 369 0.18 21.37 -16.87
C LYS A 369 1.70 21.43 -16.70
N LYS A 370 2.24 22.59 -16.33
CA LYS A 370 3.66 22.74 -15.99
C LYS A 370 3.92 22.19 -14.60
N SER A 371 4.18 20.90 -14.48
CA SER A 371 4.66 20.26 -13.25
C SER A 371 6.20 20.15 -13.27
N GLY A 372 6.85 20.04 -12.12
CA GLY A 372 8.27 19.73 -12.06
C GLY A 372 8.55 18.30 -12.54
N LEU A 373 9.70 18.09 -13.18
CA LEU A 373 10.19 16.75 -13.53
C LEU A 373 11.02 16.18 -12.39
N THR A 374 10.81 14.89 -12.12
CA THR A 374 11.56 14.16 -11.10
C THR A 374 12.27 12.98 -11.73
N TYR A 375 13.58 12.90 -11.52
CA TYR A 375 14.43 11.82 -12.00
C TYR A 375 15.21 11.19 -10.84
N ALA A 376 15.52 9.92 -10.97
CA ALA A 376 16.25 9.16 -9.96
C ALA A 376 17.49 8.48 -10.57
N PRO A 377 18.64 9.19 -10.74
CA PRO A 377 19.90 8.58 -11.13
C PRO A 377 20.42 7.61 -10.05
N GLU A 378 20.05 7.83 -8.80
CA GLU A 378 20.41 7.11 -7.57
C GLU A 378 21.87 7.26 -7.16
N ALA A 379 22.82 7.33 -8.10
CA ALA A 379 24.26 7.46 -7.81
C ALA A 379 24.93 8.51 -8.69
N GLY A 380 25.98 9.16 -8.17
CA GLY A 380 26.70 10.25 -8.85
C GLY A 380 27.58 9.79 -10.01
N THR A 381 28.10 8.56 -9.98
CA THR A 381 29.00 8.05 -11.02
C THR A 381 28.38 6.89 -11.79
N GLN A 382 28.83 6.70 -13.05
CA GLN A 382 28.44 5.54 -13.85
C GLN A 382 28.85 4.23 -13.15
N ARG A 383 30.07 4.18 -12.61
CA ARG A 383 30.56 3.03 -11.86
C ARG A 383 29.57 2.58 -10.79
N LEU A 384 29.10 3.51 -9.96
CA LEU A 384 28.22 3.16 -8.85
C LEU A 384 26.80 2.83 -9.35
N ARG A 385 26.30 3.48 -10.41
CA ARG A 385 25.04 3.08 -11.09
C ARG A 385 25.12 1.65 -11.60
N ASP A 386 26.27 1.23 -12.16
CA ASP A 386 26.48 -0.14 -12.63
C ASP A 386 26.53 -1.13 -11.45
N VAL A 387 27.18 -0.76 -10.34
CA VAL A 387 27.20 -1.57 -9.10
C VAL A 387 25.79 -1.86 -8.60
N ILE A 388 24.91 -0.86 -8.58
CA ILE A 388 23.52 -1.03 -8.11
C ILE A 388 22.58 -1.53 -9.22
N ASN A 389 23.07 -1.80 -10.42
CA ASN A 389 22.30 -2.23 -11.61
C ASN A 389 21.14 -1.27 -11.92
N LYS A 390 21.40 0.04 -11.86
CA LYS A 390 20.35 1.04 -12.16
C LYS A 390 19.98 1.08 -13.64
N GLY A 391 20.91 0.75 -14.55
CA GLY A 391 20.68 0.72 -16.00
C GLY A 391 20.35 2.08 -16.60
N VAL A 392 20.92 3.16 -16.05
CA VAL A 392 20.84 4.54 -16.55
C VAL A 392 22.26 5.01 -16.81
N THR A 393 22.54 5.46 -18.04
CA THR A 393 23.85 5.98 -18.42
C THR A 393 23.95 7.49 -18.15
N GLU A 394 25.17 7.99 -18.10
CA GLU A 394 25.42 9.43 -17.98
C GLU A 394 24.84 10.18 -19.20
N LYS A 395 24.91 9.58 -20.37
CA LYS A 395 24.32 10.10 -21.60
C LYS A 395 22.81 10.23 -21.46
N ASP A 396 22.11 9.20 -20.96
CA ASP A 396 20.65 9.24 -20.76
C ASP A 396 20.24 10.39 -19.84
N ILE A 397 21.03 10.66 -18.79
CA ILE A 397 20.76 11.74 -17.84
C ILE A 397 20.80 13.10 -18.55
N TYR A 398 21.89 13.38 -19.27
CA TYR A 398 22.05 14.71 -19.88
C TYR A 398 21.13 14.92 -21.08
N GLU A 399 20.95 13.93 -21.97
CA GLU A 399 20.06 14.05 -23.13
C GLU A 399 18.63 14.26 -22.70
N SER A 400 18.12 13.52 -21.72
CA SER A 400 16.75 13.69 -21.23
C SER A 400 16.51 15.03 -20.54
N ILE A 401 17.52 15.52 -19.81
CA ILE A 401 17.42 16.82 -19.15
C ILE A 401 17.51 17.97 -20.16
N GLU A 402 18.38 17.86 -21.16
CA GLU A 402 18.49 18.85 -22.24
C GLU A 402 17.16 19.00 -22.97
N GLN A 403 16.56 17.88 -23.37
CA GLN A 403 15.23 17.86 -24.01
C GLN A 403 14.16 18.51 -23.10
N ALA A 404 14.17 18.19 -21.81
CA ALA A 404 13.22 18.80 -20.87
C ALA A 404 13.41 20.32 -20.78
N LEU A 405 14.66 20.82 -20.77
CA LEU A 405 14.98 22.25 -20.74
C LEU A 405 14.54 22.94 -22.04
N GLU A 406 14.79 22.33 -23.20
CA GLU A 406 14.36 22.82 -24.53
C GLU A 406 12.83 22.96 -24.60
N LEU A 407 12.09 22.04 -23.98
CA LEU A 407 10.63 22.11 -23.85
C LEU A 407 10.17 23.14 -22.81
N GLY A 408 11.11 23.83 -22.13
CA GLY A 408 10.82 24.92 -21.17
C GLY A 408 10.52 24.48 -19.74
N TRP A 409 10.92 23.27 -19.35
CA TRP A 409 10.87 22.83 -17.97
C TRP A 409 11.89 23.60 -17.11
N LYS A 410 11.44 24.24 -16.02
CA LYS A 410 12.29 25.10 -15.16
C LYS A 410 12.72 24.42 -13.86
N HIS A 411 11.99 23.41 -13.45
CA HIS A 411 12.22 22.70 -12.19
C HIS A 411 12.48 21.23 -12.45
N ILE A 412 13.71 20.79 -12.18
CA ILE A 412 14.14 19.40 -12.27
C ILE A 412 14.58 18.97 -10.88
N LYS A 413 13.98 17.90 -10.37
CA LYS A 413 14.30 17.29 -9.09
C LYS A 413 15.05 15.99 -9.33
N LEU A 414 16.22 15.85 -8.70
CA LEU A 414 17.04 14.64 -8.77
C LEU A 414 17.06 13.93 -7.43
N TYR A 415 16.94 12.61 -7.46
CA TYR A 415 17.09 11.76 -6.28
C TYR A 415 18.38 10.99 -6.34
N PHE A 416 19.12 10.97 -5.23
CA PHE A 416 20.32 10.20 -5.02
C PHE A 416 20.25 9.46 -3.69
N MET A 417 20.90 8.29 -3.66
CA MET A 417 21.14 7.51 -2.45
C MET A 417 22.56 7.74 -1.98
N ILE A 418 22.77 7.74 -0.67
CA ILE A 418 24.08 7.83 -0.01
C ILE A 418 24.24 6.60 0.88
N GLY A 419 25.48 6.06 0.96
CA GLY A 419 25.78 4.84 1.71
C GLY A 419 25.57 3.55 0.91
N LEU A 420 25.61 3.64 -0.41
CA LEU A 420 25.51 2.48 -1.29
C LEU A 420 26.73 1.53 -1.13
N PRO A 421 26.56 0.22 -1.35
CA PRO A 421 27.69 -0.72 -1.34
C PRO A 421 28.82 -0.28 -2.26
N THR A 422 30.06 -0.27 -1.77
CA THR A 422 31.27 0.14 -2.47
C THR A 422 31.37 1.63 -2.84
N GLU A 423 30.51 2.49 -2.28
CA GLU A 423 30.55 3.93 -2.50
C GLU A 423 31.84 4.54 -2.01
N THR A 424 32.40 5.48 -2.77
CA THR A 424 33.59 6.25 -2.44
C THR A 424 33.26 7.75 -2.43
N TYR A 425 34.21 8.57 -1.94
CA TYR A 425 34.02 10.03 -1.97
C TYR A 425 33.89 10.58 -3.39
N GLU A 426 34.60 9.96 -4.37
CA GLU A 426 34.46 10.33 -5.78
C GLU A 426 33.02 10.12 -6.32
N ASP A 427 32.33 9.10 -5.81
CA ASP A 427 30.93 8.88 -6.19
C ASP A 427 30.00 9.97 -5.61
N LEU A 428 30.31 10.46 -4.41
CA LEU A 428 29.60 11.57 -3.79
C LEU A 428 29.88 12.90 -4.50
N ASP A 429 31.13 13.15 -4.86
CA ASP A 429 31.55 14.31 -5.67
C ASP A 429 30.83 14.29 -7.02
N GLY A 430 30.63 13.12 -7.62
CA GLY A 430 29.88 12.92 -8.85
C GLY A 430 28.43 13.43 -8.78
N ILE A 431 27.78 13.40 -7.61
CA ILE A 431 26.44 13.99 -7.41
C ILE A 431 26.50 15.51 -7.65
N VAL A 432 27.52 16.16 -7.09
CA VAL A 432 27.75 17.60 -7.23
C VAL A 432 28.09 17.96 -8.68
N GLU A 433 28.89 17.13 -9.36
CA GLU A 433 29.24 17.32 -10.76
C GLU A 433 28.02 17.22 -11.68
N ILE A 434 27.15 16.23 -11.49
CA ILE A 434 25.88 16.14 -12.23
C ILE A 434 25.08 17.44 -12.07
N ALA A 435 24.93 17.93 -10.85
CA ALA A 435 24.18 19.16 -10.58
C ALA A 435 24.80 20.39 -11.26
N LYS A 436 26.13 20.53 -11.26
CA LYS A 436 26.84 21.60 -11.94
C LYS A 436 26.68 21.52 -13.46
N ASN A 437 26.87 20.35 -14.05
CA ASN A 437 26.73 20.15 -15.49
C ASN A 437 25.30 20.45 -15.97
N ILE A 438 24.28 20.06 -15.21
CA ILE A 438 22.89 20.37 -15.52
C ILE A 438 22.64 21.89 -15.43
N LYS A 439 23.24 22.57 -14.45
CA LYS A 439 23.15 24.02 -14.35
C LYS A 439 23.79 24.70 -15.56
N GLU A 440 24.96 24.25 -16.00
CA GLU A 440 25.62 24.75 -17.21
C GLU A 440 24.81 24.48 -18.47
N LEU A 441 24.21 23.28 -18.57
CA LEU A 441 23.31 22.93 -19.67
C LEU A 441 22.10 23.86 -19.72
N ASN A 442 21.49 24.14 -18.57
CA ASN A 442 20.38 25.09 -18.50
C ASN A 442 20.77 26.51 -18.97
N TYR A 443 21.99 26.98 -18.65
CA TYR A 443 22.48 28.24 -19.18
C TYR A 443 22.71 28.23 -20.70
N LYS A 444 23.10 27.09 -21.27
CA LYS A 444 23.29 26.97 -22.73
C LYS A 444 21.96 26.96 -23.47
N VAL A 445 20.94 26.34 -22.91
CA VAL A 445 19.61 26.17 -23.55
C VAL A 445 18.74 27.42 -23.35
N ASN A 446 18.77 28.03 -22.16
CA ASN A 446 17.84 29.11 -21.81
C ASN A 446 18.51 30.50 -21.72
N GLY A 447 19.83 30.60 -21.91
CA GLY A 447 20.59 31.87 -21.94
C GLY A 447 20.89 32.41 -20.58
#